data_74a217bdd019b9f4d1e2b5b9ce647bce
#
_entry.id   74a217bdd019b9f4d1e2b5b9ce647bce
#
_cell.length_a   1.000
_cell.length_b   1.000
_cell.length_c   1.000
_cell.angle_alpha   90.00
_cell.angle_beta   90.00
_cell.angle_gamma   90.00
#
_symmetry.space_group_name_H-M   'P 1'
#
loop_
_entity.id
_entity.type
_entity.pdbx_description
1 polymer ?
#
loop_
_entity_poly.entity_id
_entity_poly.type
_entity_poly.pdbx_seq_one_letter_code
_entity_poly.pdbx_strand_id
1 'polypeptide(L)' 'MKVLLFVLVILEGTEIYDDSIEYGSIDKCNWYAEKINFYNARQKRNTFSAYCKPSVVERKEE' A
#
# COMPACT_ATOMS: atom_id res chain seq x y z
N MET A 1 -13.70 -18.99 -1.22
CA MET A 1 -14.27 -17.63 -1.28
C MET A 1 -13.21 -16.61 -1.69
N LYS A 2 -13.51 -15.79 -2.66
CA LYS A 2 -12.59 -14.76 -3.11
C LYS A 2 -12.82 -13.46 -2.35
N VAL A 3 -11.75 -12.86 -1.88
CA VAL A 3 -11.79 -11.63 -1.10
C VAL A 3 -10.95 -10.58 -1.79
N LEU A 4 -11.50 -9.37 -1.94
CA LEU A 4 -10.77 -8.25 -2.49
C LEU A 4 -10.05 -7.53 -1.37
N LEU A 5 -8.74 -7.44 -1.47
CA LEU A 5 -7.90 -6.71 -0.55
C LEU A 5 -7.15 -5.62 -1.30
N PHE A 6 -6.66 -4.65 -0.55
CA PHE A 6 -5.87 -3.56 -1.10
C PHE A 6 -4.48 -3.60 -0.49
N VAL A 7 -3.50 -3.83 -1.34
CA VAL A 7 -2.11 -3.94 -0.92
C VAL A 7 -1.48 -2.56 -0.94
N LEU A 8 -0.89 -2.16 0.18
CA LEU A 8 -0.12 -0.93 0.24
C LEU A 8 1.28 -1.23 -0.26
N VAL A 9 1.61 -0.70 -1.42
CA VAL A 9 2.92 -0.88 -2.02
C VAL A 9 3.76 0.37 -1.73
N ILE A 10 4.88 0.16 -1.06
CA ILE A 10 5.81 1.23 -0.74
C ILE A 10 7.03 1.08 -1.63
N LEU A 11 7.37 2.15 -2.34
CA LEU A 11 8.50 2.16 -3.25
C LEU A 11 9.60 3.05 -2.72
N GLU A 12 10.84 2.62 -2.94
CA GLU A 12 12.02 3.46 -2.74
C GLU A 12 12.60 3.71 -4.13
N GLY A 13 12.41 4.92 -4.65
CA GLY A 13 12.75 5.21 -6.03
C GLY A 13 11.90 4.38 -6.97
N THR A 14 12.52 3.48 -7.72
CA THR A 14 11.83 2.58 -8.64
C THR A 14 11.72 1.16 -8.12
N GLU A 15 12.22 0.90 -6.91
CA GLU A 15 12.22 -0.44 -6.32
C GLU A 15 11.14 -0.58 -5.27
N ILE A 16 10.54 -1.77 -5.19
CA ILE A 16 9.56 -2.06 -4.15
C ILE A 16 10.29 -2.25 -2.83
N TYR A 17 9.94 -1.39 -1.87
CA TYR A 17 10.50 -1.47 -0.52
C TYR A 17 9.71 -2.46 0.34
N ASP A 18 8.38 -2.37 0.29
CA ASP A 18 7.50 -3.25 1.05
C ASP A 18 6.15 -3.33 0.34
N ASP A 19 5.66 -4.54 0.17
CA ASP A 19 4.34 -4.79 -0.41
C ASP A 19 3.57 -5.87 0.37
N SER A 20 3.93 -6.06 1.64
CA SER A 20 3.33 -7.09 2.48
C SER A 20 2.13 -6.60 3.29
N ILE A 21 1.82 -5.32 3.23
CA ILE A 21 0.74 -4.73 4.02
C ILE A 21 -0.56 -4.78 3.22
N GLU A 22 -1.59 -5.39 3.79
CA GLU A 22 -2.88 -5.54 3.14
C GLU A 22 -3.98 -4.93 3.99
N TYR A 23 -4.93 -4.28 3.34
CA TYR A 23 -6.09 -3.68 3.99
C TYR A 23 -7.36 -4.18 3.35
N GLY A 24 -8.41 -4.36 4.16
CA GLY A 24 -9.72 -4.73 3.66
C GLY A 24 -10.52 -3.55 3.12
N SER A 25 -10.01 -2.33 3.25
CA SER A 25 -10.68 -1.11 2.86
C SER A 25 -9.76 -0.23 2.03
N ILE A 26 -10.28 0.24 0.89
CA ILE A 26 -9.53 1.16 0.03
C ILE A 26 -9.28 2.48 0.77
N ASP A 27 -10.21 2.92 1.61
CA ASP A 27 -10.07 4.18 2.36
C ASP A 27 -8.89 4.12 3.31
N LYS A 28 -8.72 3.01 4.04
CA LYS A 28 -7.58 2.83 4.93
C LYS A 28 -6.27 2.80 4.15
N CYS A 29 -6.24 2.05 3.07
CA CYS A 29 -5.04 1.93 2.25
C CYS A 29 -4.63 3.30 1.70
N ASN A 30 -5.58 4.05 1.15
CA ASN A 30 -5.32 5.38 0.63
C ASN A 30 -4.86 6.35 1.73
N TRP A 31 -5.42 6.23 2.92
CA TRP A 31 -5.04 7.09 4.03
C TRP A 31 -3.56 6.92 4.37
N TYR A 32 -3.11 5.67 4.49
CA TYR A 32 -1.70 5.39 4.77
C TYR A 32 -0.80 5.78 3.60
N ALA A 33 -1.24 5.51 2.38
CA ALA A 33 -0.47 5.90 1.20
C ALA A 33 -0.29 7.42 1.13
N GLU A 34 -1.34 8.17 1.39
CA GLU A 34 -1.27 9.63 1.42
C GLU A 34 -0.32 10.13 2.51
N LYS A 35 -0.35 9.49 3.68
CA LYS A 35 0.55 9.88 4.76
C LYS A 35 2.01 9.66 4.39
N ILE A 36 2.33 8.53 3.79
CA ILE A 36 3.69 8.24 3.35
C ILE A 36 4.14 9.26 2.31
N ASN A 37 3.29 9.54 1.33
CA ASN A 37 3.62 10.52 0.29
C ASN A 37 3.77 11.93 0.86
N PHE A 38 2.93 12.28 1.85
CA PHE A 38 3.00 13.57 2.51
C PHE A 38 4.32 13.75 3.26
N TYR A 39 4.72 12.75 4.03
CA TYR A 39 5.97 12.81 4.77
C TYR A 39 7.17 12.91 3.83
N ASN A 40 7.14 12.18 2.73
CA ASN A 40 8.23 12.21 1.77
C ASN A 40 8.33 13.55 1.04
N ALA A 41 7.19 14.19 0.78
CA ALA A 41 7.19 15.50 0.16
C ALA A 41 7.87 16.56 1.04
N ARG A 42 7.85 16.36 2.36
CA ARG A 42 8.48 17.28 3.30
C ARG A 42 9.97 17.04 3.48
N GLN A 43 10.41 15.82 3.23
CA GLN A 43 11.82 15.45 3.40
C GLN A 43 12.48 15.33 2.04
N LYS A 44 13.29 16.30 1.71
CA LYS A 44 13.95 16.38 0.39
C LYS A 44 14.87 15.20 0.06
N ARG A 45 15.20 14.37 1.06
CA ARG A 45 16.11 13.25 0.87
C ARG A 45 15.44 11.91 0.63
N ASN A 46 14.16 11.82 0.92
CA ASN A 46 13.44 10.57 0.79
C ASN A 46 12.76 10.49 -0.57
N THR A 47 12.96 9.34 -1.20
CA THR A 47 12.36 9.04 -2.49
C THR A 47 11.28 7.98 -2.36
N PHE A 48 10.73 7.83 -1.16
CA PHE A 48 9.66 6.88 -0.92
C PHE A 48 8.36 7.38 -1.50
N SER A 49 7.61 6.48 -2.08
CA SER A 49 6.25 6.74 -2.51
C SER A 49 5.40 5.51 -2.17
N ALA A 50 4.09 5.70 -2.17
CA ALA A 50 3.19 4.61 -1.85
C ALA A 50 1.93 4.71 -2.68
N TYR A 51 1.38 3.55 -3.02
CA TYR A 51 0.10 3.48 -3.71
C TYR A 51 -0.64 2.22 -3.28
N CYS A 52 -1.93 2.17 -3.57
CA CYS A 52 -2.77 1.02 -3.26
C CYS A 52 -3.02 0.22 -4.53
N LYS A 53 -2.89 -1.09 -4.41
CA LYS A 53 -3.09 -2.01 -5.51
C LYS A 53 -4.20 -3.00 -5.12
N PRO A 54 -5.25 -3.15 -5.92
CA PRO A 54 -6.26 -4.17 -5.63
C PRO A 54 -5.69 -5.55 -5.86
N SER A 55 -6.06 -6.47 -4.95
CA SER A 55 -5.61 -7.86 -5.02
C SER A 55 -6.75 -8.78 -4.62
N VAL A 56 -7.03 -9.75 -5.46
CA VAL A 56 -8.04 -10.77 -5.15
C VAL A 56 -7.34 -12.00 -4.64
N VAL A 57 -7.69 -12.41 -3.43
CA VAL A 57 -7.09 -13.59 -2.80
C VAL A 57 -8.16 -14.61 -2.52
N GLU A 58 -7.77 -15.88 -2.59
CA GLU A 58 -8.65 -16.99 -2.25
C GLU A 58 -8.48 -17.29 -0.76
N ARG A 59 -9.59 -17.29 -0.04
CA ARG A 59 -9.60 -17.70 1.36
C ARG A 59 -10.44 -18.93 1.54
N LYS A 60 -9.93 -19.85 2.31
CA LYS A 60 -10.69 -21.06 2.67
C LYS A 60 -11.58 -20.72 3.87
N GLU A 61 -12.81 -21.14 3.79
CA GLU A 61 -13.69 -21.13 4.94
C GLU A 61 -13.38 -22.30 5.84
N GLU A 62 -13.39 -22.05 7.11
CA GLU A 62 -13.30 -23.13 8.09
C GLU A 62 -14.64 -23.33 8.77
#